data_fb3fb43ffb0be76de6ebaafc72bde23d
#
_entry.id   fb3fb43ffb0be76de6ebaafc72bde23d
#
_cell.length_a   1.000
_cell.length_b   1.000
_cell.length_c   1.000
_cell.angle_alpha   90.00
_cell.angle_beta   90.00
_cell.angle_gamma   90.00
#
_symmetry.space_group_name_H-M   'P 1'
#
loop_
_entity.id
_entity.type
_entity.pdbx_description
1 polymer ?
#
loop_
_entity_poly.entity_id
_entity_poly.type
_entity_poly.pdbx_seq_one_letter_code
_entity_poly.pdbx_strand_id
1 'polypeptide(L)'
;MNRSLLFAIGLIALGLGISPVKASAQALEIYLIDVEGGGATLFVSPTGQTLLVDTGNGGQRAARDAGRIISAMRDAGVNEIDHLITTHWHGDHYGAMQELARQVPIQHFIDHGPSVETNAAVAEFLSTTYRALYQDREHTVVTPGDRIPLGRVDVRVITAAKQVIERPLRGGGAVNPYCVDFTRQREDNGENAQSVGIIAQFGAF
;
A
#
# COMPACT_ATOMS: atom_id res chain seq x y z
N MET A 1 -66.74 14.39 50.44
CA MET A 1 -65.40 13.78 50.53
C MET A 1 -65.01 13.31 49.15
N ASN A 2 -64.32 14.25 48.37
CA ASN A 2 -63.83 13.89 47.00
C ASN A 2 -62.35 13.68 47.06
N ARG A 3 -61.91 12.45 46.66
CA ARG A 3 -60.51 12.07 46.50
C ARG A 3 -60.17 12.20 45.01
N SER A 4 -59.40 13.21 44.64
CA SER A 4 -58.82 13.35 43.31
C SER A 4 -57.56 12.46 43.18
N LEU A 5 -57.59 11.57 42.23
CA LEU A 5 -56.45 10.72 41.86
C LEU A 5 -55.64 11.47 40.78
N LEU A 6 -54.42 11.87 41.10
CA LEU A 6 -53.45 12.43 40.14
C LEU A 6 -52.65 11.25 39.50
N PHE A 7 -52.85 11.06 38.19
CA PHE A 7 -51.99 10.19 37.38
C PHE A 7 -50.77 10.98 36.91
N ALA A 8 -49.58 10.60 37.34
CA ALA A 8 -48.33 11.10 36.81
C ALA A 8 -47.92 10.25 35.59
N ILE A 9 -47.92 10.84 34.41
CA ILE A 9 -47.43 10.26 33.18
C ILE A 9 -45.92 10.52 33.13
N GLY A 10 -45.11 9.47 33.35
CA GLY A 10 -43.66 9.52 33.16
C GLY A 10 -43.31 9.45 31.68
N LEU A 11 -42.71 10.51 31.14
CA LEU A 11 -42.15 10.54 29.78
C LEU A 11 -40.79 9.84 29.81
N ILE A 12 -40.67 8.61 29.26
CA ILE A 12 -39.40 7.95 29.02
C ILE A 12 -38.86 8.52 27.70
N ALA A 13 -37.87 9.41 27.78
CA ALA A 13 -37.09 9.85 26.61
C ALA A 13 -36.12 8.75 26.23
N LEU A 14 -36.45 8.00 25.18
CA LEU A 14 -35.48 7.08 24.52
C LEU A 14 -34.46 7.93 23.77
N GLY A 15 -33.29 8.12 24.36
CA GLY A 15 -32.15 8.75 23.70
C GLY A 15 -31.62 7.83 22.61
N LEU A 16 -32.00 8.06 21.35
CA LEU A 16 -31.31 7.49 20.18
C LEU A 16 -29.90 8.06 20.16
N GLY A 17 -28.94 7.28 20.63
CA GLY A 17 -27.50 7.56 20.47
C GLY A 17 -27.14 7.56 18.98
N ILE A 18 -27.16 8.73 18.36
CA ILE A 18 -26.57 8.92 17.03
C ILE A 18 -25.06 8.88 17.24
N SER A 19 -24.47 7.71 17.02
CA SER A 19 -23.02 7.61 16.86
C SER A 19 -22.65 8.48 15.66
N PRO A 20 -21.65 9.38 15.78
CA PRO A 20 -21.20 10.15 14.64
C PRO A 20 -20.69 9.17 13.58
N VAL A 21 -21.40 9.05 12.47
CA VAL A 21 -20.85 8.41 11.26
C VAL A 21 -19.65 9.27 10.91
N LYS A 22 -18.43 8.72 11.05
CA LYS A 22 -17.23 9.36 10.52
C LYS A 22 -17.54 9.67 9.05
N ALA A 23 -17.61 10.95 8.71
CA ALA A 23 -17.70 11.33 7.31
C ALA A 23 -16.50 10.69 6.62
N SER A 24 -16.78 9.79 5.67
CA SER A 24 -15.74 9.17 4.83
C SER A 24 -14.89 10.30 4.29
N ALA A 25 -13.61 10.31 4.62
CA ALA A 25 -12.68 11.31 4.15
C ALA A 25 -12.75 11.31 2.61
N GLN A 26 -13.12 12.43 2.00
CA GLN A 26 -13.13 12.59 0.54
C GLN A 26 -11.71 12.83 0.01
N ALA A 27 -10.70 12.37 0.73
CA ALA A 27 -9.30 12.58 0.47
C ALA A 27 -8.58 11.24 0.23
N LEU A 28 -7.58 11.27 -0.62
CA LEU A 28 -6.53 10.26 -0.66
C LEU A 28 -5.53 10.62 0.45
N GLU A 29 -5.31 9.73 1.39
CA GLU A 29 -4.29 9.90 2.43
C GLU A 29 -3.02 9.14 2.03
N ILE A 30 -1.86 9.77 2.21
CA ILE A 30 -0.56 9.18 1.87
C ILE A 30 0.36 9.33 3.07
N TYR A 31 0.78 8.20 3.64
CA TYR A 31 1.69 8.12 4.76
C TYR A 31 3.08 7.71 4.26
N LEU A 32 4.03 8.62 4.30
CA LEU A 32 5.43 8.33 4.08
C LEU A 32 6.03 7.84 5.41
N ILE A 33 6.33 6.54 5.48
CA ILE A 33 6.73 5.90 6.72
C ILE A 33 8.26 5.85 6.78
N ASP A 34 8.82 6.46 7.81
CA ASP A 34 10.27 6.47 8.02
C ASP A 34 10.78 5.08 8.44
N VAL A 35 11.43 4.40 7.54
CA VAL A 35 12.09 3.10 7.76
C VAL A 35 13.63 3.22 7.74
N GLU A 36 14.18 4.45 7.82
CA GLU A 36 15.62 4.73 7.93
C GLU A 36 16.45 4.12 6.77
N GLY A 37 16.06 4.41 5.55
CA GLY A 37 16.54 3.79 4.32
C GLY A 37 15.62 2.66 3.87
N GLY A 38 15.52 2.41 2.58
CA GLY A 38 14.49 1.54 2.02
C GLY A 38 13.15 2.24 1.78
N GLY A 39 12.07 1.50 1.66
CA GLY A 39 10.76 2.02 1.30
C GLY A 39 9.63 1.50 2.20
N ALA A 40 8.70 2.41 2.56
CA ALA A 40 7.36 2.05 3.06
C ALA A 40 6.42 3.24 2.88
N THR A 41 5.42 3.11 2.03
CA THR A 41 4.41 4.15 1.78
C THR A 41 3.02 3.53 1.79
N LEU A 42 2.16 4.05 2.67
CA LEU A 42 0.76 3.61 2.75
C LEU A 42 -0.15 4.65 2.10
N PHE A 43 -0.95 4.20 1.15
CA PHE A 43 -2.06 4.95 0.56
C PHE A 43 -3.37 4.45 1.16
N VAL A 44 -4.23 5.37 1.57
CA VAL A 44 -5.59 5.05 2.01
C VAL A 44 -6.57 5.83 1.14
N SER A 45 -7.35 5.10 0.37
CA SER A 45 -8.32 5.69 -0.56
C SER A 45 -9.51 6.32 0.18
N PRO A 46 -10.29 7.19 -0.47
CA PRO A 46 -11.52 7.73 0.10
C PRO A 46 -12.57 6.69 0.50
N THR A 47 -12.43 5.46 0.00
CA THR A 47 -13.32 4.33 0.35
C THR A 47 -12.79 3.48 1.51
N GLY A 48 -11.61 3.81 2.04
CA GLY A 48 -10.93 3.07 3.10
C GLY A 48 -10.06 1.92 2.61
N GLN A 49 -9.98 1.66 1.29
CA GLN A 49 -9.06 0.65 0.75
C GLN A 49 -7.62 1.11 0.86
N THR A 50 -6.73 0.16 1.08
CA THR A 50 -5.32 0.39 1.37
C THR A 50 -4.40 -0.17 0.29
N LEU A 51 -3.34 0.58 -0.02
CA LEU A 51 -2.21 0.11 -0.81
C LEU A 51 -0.93 0.43 -0.05
N LEU A 52 -0.21 -0.59 0.36
CA LEU A 52 1.14 -0.44 0.92
C LEU A 52 2.17 -0.71 -0.17
N VAL A 53 3.13 0.17 -0.32
CA VAL A 53 4.27 0.02 -1.22
C VAL A 53 5.51 -0.16 -0.35
N ASP A 54 6.09 -1.37 -0.40
CA ASP A 54 7.21 -1.83 0.40
C ASP A 54 6.95 -1.89 1.92
N THR A 55 7.83 -2.57 2.64
CA THR A 55 7.69 -2.85 4.07
C THR A 55 8.91 -2.50 4.91
N GLY A 56 9.95 -1.91 4.31
CA GLY A 56 11.17 -1.54 5.01
C GLY A 56 12.15 -2.70 5.25
N ASN A 57 12.97 -2.54 6.27
CA ASN A 57 14.11 -3.39 6.54
C ASN A 57 13.77 -4.69 7.23
N GLY A 58 14.56 -5.71 6.94
CA GLY A 58 14.53 -7.01 7.59
C GLY A 58 15.43 -7.14 8.83
N GLY A 59 15.57 -8.38 9.29
CA GLY A 59 16.43 -8.72 10.42
C GLY A 59 16.01 -8.01 11.71
N GLN A 60 16.98 -7.42 12.41
CA GLN A 60 16.73 -6.73 13.68
C GLN A 60 15.82 -5.49 13.58
N ARG A 61 15.64 -4.96 12.37
CA ARG A 61 14.79 -3.79 12.10
C ARG A 61 13.37 -4.16 11.73
N ALA A 62 13.08 -5.41 11.38
CA ALA A 62 11.78 -5.85 10.90
C ALA A 62 10.62 -5.51 11.85
N ALA A 63 10.78 -5.78 13.15
CA ALA A 63 9.75 -5.47 14.14
C ALA A 63 9.52 -3.95 14.30
N ARG A 64 10.58 -3.14 14.20
CA ARG A 64 10.48 -1.68 14.22
C ARG A 64 9.68 -1.17 13.02
N ASP A 65 10.04 -1.60 11.82
CA ASP A 65 9.46 -1.10 10.58
C ASP A 65 8.00 -1.57 10.44
N ALA A 66 7.71 -2.84 10.75
CA ALA A 66 6.33 -3.33 10.86
C ALA A 66 5.51 -2.51 11.88
N GLY A 67 6.09 -2.19 13.04
CA GLY A 67 5.43 -1.37 14.06
C GLY A 67 5.13 0.06 13.59
N ARG A 68 6.02 0.68 12.79
CA ARG A 68 5.79 2.00 12.19
C ARG A 68 4.68 1.96 11.14
N ILE A 69 4.62 0.92 10.31
CA ILE A 69 3.53 0.70 9.35
C ILE A 69 2.20 0.55 10.10
N ILE A 70 2.15 -0.29 11.13
CA ILE A 70 0.94 -0.50 11.95
C ILE A 70 0.51 0.79 12.65
N SER A 71 1.46 1.65 13.07
CA SER A 71 1.13 2.96 13.64
C SER A 71 0.44 3.85 12.61
N ALA A 72 0.97 3.94 11.39
CA ALA A 72 0.33 4.68 10.30
C ALA A 72 -1.06 4.13 9.97
N MET A 73 -1.23 2.80 9.95
CA MET A 73 -2.54 2.16 9.75
C MET A 73 -3.54 2.55 10.84
N ARG A 74 -3.11 2.62 12.11
CA ARG A 74 -3.96 3.06 13.23
C ARG A 74 -4.36 4.51 13.09
N ASP A 75 -3.43 5.39 12.72
CA ASP A 75 -3.69 6.81 12.49
C ASP A 75 -4.72 7.00 11.36
N ALA A 76 -4.62 6.21 10.31
CA ALA A 76 -5.56 6.16 9.20
C ALA A 76 -6.91 5.49 9.55
N GLY A 77 -6.98 4.75 10.67
CA GLY A 77 -8.17 4.01 11.08
C GLY A 77 -8.45 2.76 10.25
N VAL A 78 -7.42 2.16 9.64
CA VAL A 78 -7.50 0.92 8.86
C VAL A 78 -6.83 -0.24 9.60
N ASN A 79 -7.23 -1.47 9.31
CA ASN A 79 -6.81 -2.66 10.05
C ASN A 79 -6.34 -3.82 9.18
N GLU A 80 -6.35 -3.66 7.85
CA GLU A 80 -5.84 -4.62 6.88
C GLU A 80 -5.15 -3.90 5.73
N ILE A 81 -4.39 -4.63 4.95
CA ILE A 81 -3.74 -4.18 3.72
C ILE A 81 -4.41 -4.90 2.56
N ASP A 82 -5.21 -4.15 1.75
CA ASP A 82 -5.87 -4.72 0.59
C ASP A 82 -4.85 -5.11 -0.48
N HIS A 83 -3.85 -4.26 -0.72
CA HIS A 83 -2.80 -4.50 -1.71
C HIS A 83 -1.44 -4.17 -1.14
N LEU A 84 -0.47 -5.08 -1.28
CA LEU A 84 0.94 -4.86 -0.98
C LEU A 84 1.75 -4.97 -2.28
N ILE A 85 2.38 -3.88 -2.69
CA ILE A 85 3.39 -3.89 -3.74
C ILE A 85 4.75 -4.08 -3.08
N THR A 86 5.51 -5.07 -3.56
CA THR A 86 6.96 -5.13 -3.36
C THR A 86 7.60 -4.57 -4.62
N THR A 87 8.28 -3.43 -4.50
CA THR A 87 8.88 -2.78 -5.68
C THR A 87 9.97 -3.63 -6.27
N HIS A 88 10.84 -4.18 -5.44
CA HIS A 88 11.92 -5.07 -5.84
C HIS A 88 12.46 -5.86 -4.63
N TRP A 89 13.31 -6.88 -4.89
CA TRP A 89 13.71 -7.85 -3.88
C TRP A 89 15.00 -7.48 -3.14
N HIS A 90 15.16 -6.21 -2.70
CA HIS A 90 16.18 -5.83 -1.73
C HIS A 90 15.62 -5.82 -0.31
N GLY A 91 16.44 -6.23 0.65
CA GLY A 91 16.01 -6.47 2.02
C GLY A 91 15.51 -5.25 2.80
N ASP A 92 15.76 -4.06 2.32
CA ASP A 92 15.24 -2.78 2.83
C ASP A 92 13.90 -2.36 2.19
N HIS A 93 13.34 -3.21 1.32
CA HIS A 93 12.02 -3.04 0.70
C HIS A 93 11.02 -4.11 1.13
N TYR A 94 11.42 -5.39 1.15
CA TYR A 94 10.51 -6.47 1.56
C TYR A 94 10.77 -7.00 2.99
N GLY A 95 11.80 -6.49 3.66
CA GLY A 95 12.38 -7.15 4.82
C GLY A 95 11.48 -7.29 6.04
N ALA A 96 10.55 -6.37 6.28
CA ALA A 96 9.60 -6.48 7.37
C ALA A 96 8.28 -7.17 6.99
N MET A 97 8.12 -7.63 5.73
CA MET A 97 6.87 -8.22 5.23
C MET A 97 6.37 -9.38 6.10
N GLN A 98 7.25 -10.32 6.45
CA GLN A 98 6.86 -11.47 7.27
C GLN A 98 6.41 -11.06 8.66
N GLU A 99 7.10 -10.09 9.27
CA GLU A 99 6.74 -9.58 10.60
C GLU A 99 5.41 -8.81 10.57
N LEU A 100 5.19 -8.04 9.51
CA LEU A 100 3.94 -7.32 9.29
C LEU A 100 2.77 -8.29 9.08
N ALA A 101 2.93 -9.31 8.23
CA ALA A 101 1.89 -10.29 7.92
C ALA A 101 1.47 -11.17 9.10
N ARG A 102 2.30 -11.27 10.15
CA ARG A 102 1.91 -11.93 11.41
C ARG A 102 0.94 -11.10 12.24
N GLN A 103 0.88 -9.80 12.01
CA GLN A 103 0.15 -8.85 12.86
C GLN A 103 -1.07 -8.25 12.17
N VAL A 104 -1.05 -8.14 10.84
CA VAL A 104 -2.15 -7.59 10.04
C VAL A 104 -2.42 -8.45 8.81
N PRO A 105 -3.68 -8.62 8.39
CA PRO A 105 -4.01 -9.30 7.16
C PRO A 105 -3.50 -8.52 5.94
N ILE A 106 -2.91 -9.24 4.98
CA ILE A 106 -2.56 -8.76 3.65
C ILE A 106 -3.35 -9.61 2.65
N GLN A 107 -4.18 -8.98 1.82
CA GLN A 107 -5.12 -9.70 0.97
C GLN A 107 -4.53 -10.02 -0.40
N HIS A 108 -3.72 -9.12 -0.95
CA HIS A 108 -3.17 -9.24 -2.29
C HIS A 108 -1.70 -8.83 -2.31
N PHE A 109 -0.84 -9.72 -2.79
CA PHE A 109 0.59 -9.51 -2.95
C PHE A 109 0.90 -9.21 -4.41
N ILE A 110 1.67 -8.17 -4.67
CA ILE A 110 1.97 -7.67 -6.02
C ILE A 110 3.47 -7.45 -6.14
N ASP A 111 4.09 -7.95 -7.22
CA ASP A 111 5.52 -7.79 -7.48
C ASP A 111 5.86 -7.86 -8.98
N HIS A 112 7.14 -7.75 -9.33
CA HIS A 112 7.63 -7.83 -10.70
C HIS A 112 8.00 -9.26 -11.15
N GLY A 113 7.79 -10.26 -10.30
CA GLY A 113 8.16 -11.65 -10.57
C GLY A 113 9.52 -12.05 -9.98
N PRO A 114 10.26 -12.96 -10.63
CA PRO A 114 11.51 -13.50 -10.10
C PRO A 114 12.57 -12.42 -9.88
N SER A 115 13.32 -12.54 -8.78
CA SER A 115 14.51 -11.71 -8.55
C SER A 115 15.62 -12.04 -9.52
N VAL A 116 16.39 -11.04 -9.92
CA VAL A 116 17.64 -11.19 -10.68
C VAL A 116 18.86 -11.29 -9.76
N GLU A 117 18.65 -11.21 -8.44
CA GLU A 117 19.70 -11.39 -7.45
C GLU A 117 20.18 -12.86 -7.39
N THR A 118 21.50 -13.01 -7.29
CA THR A 118 22.11 -14.33 -7.09
C THR A 118 22.22 -14.73 -5.62
N ASN A 119 21.68 -13.91 -4.72
CA ASN A 119 21.72 -14.13 -3.28
C ASN A 119 20.82 -15.29 -2.86
N ALA A 120 21.42 -16.33 -2.29
CA ALA A 120 20.70 -17.52 -1.83
C ALA A 120 19.60 -17.22 -0.80
N ALA A 121 19.79 -16.21 0.08
CA ALA A 121 18.80 -15.84 1.07
C ALA A 121 17.53 -15.22 0.43
N VAL A 122 17.68 -14.45 -0.66
CA VAL A 122 16.53 -13.94 -1.44
C VAL A 122 15.80 -15.10 -2.11
N ALA A 123 16.51 -16.00 -2.76
CA ALA A 123 15.93 -17.17 -3.41
C ALA A 123 15.17 -18.07 -2.41
N GLU A 124 15.72 -18.30 -1.23
CA GLU A 124 15.07 -19.04 -0.16
C GLU A 124 13.82 -18.30 0.35
N PHE A 125 13.90 -17.00 0.61
CA PHE A 125 12.76 -16.20 1.03
C PHE A 125 11.61 -16.32 0.01
N LEU A 126 11.88 -16.15 -1.27
CA LEU A 126 10.86 -16.17 -2.33
C LEU A 126 10.22 -17.55 -2.47
N SER A 127 11.03 -18.62 -2.42
CA SER A 127 10.54 -19.99 -2.62
C SER A 127 9.82 -20.59 -1.41
N THR A 128 10.05 -20.05 -0.21
CA THR A 128 9.50 -20.57 1.05
C THR A 128 8.58 -19.55 1.73
N THR A 129 9.15 -18.52 2.33
CA THR A 129 8.42 -17.56 3.17
C THR A 129 7.39 -16.78 2.37
N TYR A 130 7.79 -16.12 1.28
CA TYR A 130 6.90 -15.31 0.47
C TYR A 130 5.78 -16.15 -0.13
N ARG A 131 6.11 -17.31 -0.69
CA ARG A 131 5.12 -18.24 -1.22
C ARG A 131 4.08 -18.67 -0.17
N ALA A 132 4.52 -18.91 1.07
CA ALA A 132 3.61 -19.26 2.16
C ALA A 132 2.69 -18.09 2.57
N LEU A 133 3.14 -16.83 2.44
CA LEU A 133 2.35 -15.65 2.77
C LEU A 133 1.14 -15.48 1.84
N TYR A 134 1.30 -15.77 0.54
CA TYR A 134 0.21 -15.62 -0.43
C TYR A 134 -0.49 -16.94 -0.81
N GLN A 135 -0.15 -18.08 -0.20
CA GLN A 135 -0.70 -19.40 -0.55
C GLN A 135 -2.24 -19.42 -0.60
N ASP A 136 -2.92 -18.70 0.31
CA ASP A 136 -4.38 -18.58 0.40
C ASP A 136 -4.84 -17.12 0.14
N ARG A 137 -4.05 -16.37 -0.61
CA ARG A 137 -4.27 -14.94 -0.92
C ARG A 137 -4.07 -14.70 -2.41
N GLU A 138 -4.49 -13.53 -2.86
CA GLU A 138 -4.21 -13.13 -4.23
C GLU A 138 -2.72 -12.80 -4.41
N HIS A 139 -2.14 -13.23 -5.53
CA HIS A 139 -0.77 -12.89 -5.93
C HIS A 139 -0.74 -12.55 -7.42
N THR A 140 -0.15 -11.41 -7.75
CA THR A 140 -0.06 -10.94 -9.14
C THR A 140 1.35 -10.45 -9.45
N VAL A 141 1.94 -11.03 -10.50
CA VAL A 141 3.12 -10.47 -11.15
C VAL A 141 2.65 -9.43 -12.17
N VAL A 142 3.00 -8.16 -11.93
CA VAL A 142 2.49 -7.05 -12.75
C VAL A 142 3.42 -6.70 -13.90
N THR A 143 2.81 -6.10 -14.92
CA THR A 143 3.49 -5.51 -16.08
C THR A 143 3.09 -4.06 -16.28
N PRO A 144 3.92 -3.23 -16.98
CA PRO A 144 3.55 -1.85 -17.27
C PRO A 144 2.23 -1.75 -18.02
N GLY A 145 1.32 -0.92 -17.50
CA GLY A 145 -0.03 -0.75 -18.01
C GLY A 145 -1.12 -1.37 -17.13
N ASP A 146 -0.77 -2.32 -16.27
CA ASP A 146 -1.69 -2.93 -15.33
C ASP A 146 -2.28 -1.90 -14.36
N ARG A 147 -3.49 -2.19 -13.88
CA ARG A 147 -4.20 -1.35 -12.90
C ARG A 147 -4.33 -2.09 -11.59
N ILE A 148 -4.11 -1.37 -10.50
CA ILE A 148 -4.34 -1.87 -9.15
C ILE A 148 -5.59 -1.17 -8.62
N PRO A 149 -6.64 -1.95 -8.27
CA PRO A 149 -7.86 -1.35 -7.75
C PRO A 149 -7.61 -0.69 -6.39
N LEU A 150 -7.93 0.59 -6.26
CA LEU A 150 -7.79 1.34 -5.02
C LEU A 150 -8.94 2.36 -4.87
N GLY A 151 -10.17 1.84 -4.74
CA GLY A 151 -11.36 2.66 -4.61
C GLY A 151 -11.50 3.69 -5.73
N ARG A 152 -11.51 4.99 -5.40
CA ARG A 152 -11.66 6.11 -6.35
C ARG A 152 -10.32 6.64 -6.90
N VAL A 153 -9.24 5.91 -6.69
CA VAL A 153 -7.89 6.28 -7.15
C VAL A 153 -7.54 5.42 -8.37
N ASP A 154 -7.12 6.05 -9.46
CA ASP A 154 -6.58 5.34 -10.63
C ASP A 154 -5.10 5.04 -10.39
N VAL A 155 -4.78 3.82 -10.00
CA VAL A 155 -3.40 3.36 -9.81
C VAL A 155 -2.99 2.53 -11.00
N ARG A 156 -1.91 2.96 -11.66
CA ARG A 156 -1.39 2.28 -12.84
C ARG A 156 0.10 1.98 -12.69
N VAL A 157 0.49 0.76 -13.04
CA VAL A 157 1.89 0.36 -13.13
C VAL A 157 2.52 1.02 -14.36
N ILE A 158 3.63 1.71 -14.17
CA ILE A 158 4.37 2.40 -15.26
C ILE A 158 5.72 1.76 -15.53
N THR A 159 6.30 1.05 -14.54
CA THR A 159 7.50 0.23 -14.71
C THR A 159 7.34 -1.08 -13.97
N ALA A 160 7.89 -2.16 -14.50
CA ALA A 160 8.07 -3.45 -13.82
C ALA A 160 9.02 -4.33 -14.65
N ALA A 161 9.82 -5.18 -14.00
CA ALA A 161 10.70 -6.12 -14.67
C ALA A 161 11.55 -5.46 -15.79
N LYS A 162 12.12 -4.28 -15.49
CA LYS A 162 12.94 -3.49 -16.42
C LYS A 162 12.18 -2.97 -17.66
N GLN A 163 10.87 -3.16 -17.71
CA GLN A 163 10.03 -2.62 -18.77
C GLN A 163 9.39 -1.30 -18.33
N VAL A 164 9.05 -0.46 -19.28
CA VAL A 164 8.37 0.83 -19.09
C VAL A 164 7.11 0.84 -19.93
N ILE A 165 6.07 1.54 -19.47
CA ILE A 165 4.82 1.68 -20.21
C ILE A 165 5.07 2.24 -21.62
N GLU A 166 4.56 1.54 -22.65
CA GLU A 166 4.80 1.91 -24.06
C GLU A 166 4.03 3.16 -24.47
N ARG A 167 2.79 3.29 -23.96
CA ARG A 167 1.91 4.41 -24.31
C ARG A 167 2.00 5.50 -23.24
N PRO A 168 2.40 6.73 -23.61
CA PRO A 168 2.44 7.82 -22.64
C PRO A 168 1.09 8.03 -21.96
N LEU A 169 1.12 8.33 -20.68
CA LEU A 169 -0.07 8.76 -19.93
C LEU A 169 -0.46 10.18 -20.35
N ARG A 170 -1.68 10.58 -20.01
CA ARG A 170 -2.17 11.95 -20.27
C ARG A 170 -1.19 12.98 -19.68
N GLY A 171 -0.71 13.87 -20.52
CA GLY A 171 0.29 14.90 -20.16
C GLY A 171 1.74 14.42 -20.24
N GLY A 172 2.00 13.13 -20.51
CA GLY A 172 3.32 12.58 -20.74
C GLY A 172 3.70 12.50 -22.22
N GLY A 173 4.93 12.01 -22.49
CA GLY A 173 5.40 11.72 -23.85
C GLY A 173 5.95 12.92 -24.62
N ALA A 174 5.86 14.15 -24.10
CA ALA A 174 6.53 15.28 -24.67
C ALA A 174 8.03 15.27 -24.34
N VAL A 175 8.84 15.89 -25.20
CA VAL A 175 10.27 16.07 -24.92
C VAL A 175 10.41 16.93 -23.66
N ASN A 176 11.16 16.43 -22.68
CA ASN A 176 11.45 17.19 -21.47
C ASN A 176 12.60 18.19 -21.77
N PRO A 177 12.37 19.51 -21.74
CA PRO A 177 13.39 20.49 -22.04
C PRO A 177 14.57 20.47 -21.05
N TYR A 178 14.38 19.93 -19.84
CA TYR A 178 15.46 19.78 -18.86
C TYR A 178 16.36 18.57 -19.12
N CYS A 179 16.04 17.74 -20.11
CA CYS A 179 16.84 16.57 -20.49
C CYS A 179 17.64 16.80 -21.79
N VAL A 180 17.79 18.04 -22.26
CA VAL A 180 18.50 18.35 -23.52
C VAL A 180 19.94 17.86 -23.48
N ASP A 181 20.61 18.03 -22.34
CA ASP A 181 22.02 17.64 -22.15
C ASP A 181 22.16 16.26 -21.43
N PHE A 182 21.06 15.50 -21.38
CA PHE A 182 21.10 14.19 -20.72
C PHE A 182 22.00 13.20 -21.46
N THR A 183 23.05 12.74 -20.79
CA THR A 183 23.88 11.64 -21.27
C THR A 183 23.38 10.32 -20.68
N ARG A 184 22.97 9.40 -21.56
CA ARG A 184 22.50 8.06 -21.16
C ARG A 184 23.59 7.36 -20.37
N GLN A 185 23.27 6.96 -19.14
CA GLN A 185 24.15 6.18 -18.30
C GLN A 185 24.20 4.73 -18.80
N ARG A 186 25.20 3.99 -18.30
CA ARG A 186 25.26 2.54 -18.56
C ARG A 186 23.99 1.87 -18.04
N GLU A 187 23.51 0.89 -18.79
CA GLU A 187 22.32 0.12 -18.43
C GLU A 187 22.53 -0.60 -17.11
N ASP A 188 21.59 -0.42 -16.19
CA ASP A 188 21.50 -1.21 -14.95
C ASP A 188 20.75 -2.52 -15.24
N ASN A 189 21.35 -3.64 -14.87
CA ASN A 189 20.77 -4.97 -14.98
C ASN A 189 20.50 -5.61 -13.60
N GLY A 190 20.71 -4.84 -12.53
CA GLY A 190 20.45 -5.28 -11.15
C GLY A 190 18.98 -5.23 -10.77
N GLU A 191 18.74 -5.59 -9.55
CA GLU A 191 17.40 -5.71 -8.97
C GLU A 191 16.66 -4.35 -8.91
N ASN A 192 17.38 -3.25 -8.67
CA ASN A 192 16.80 -1.91 -8.71
C ASN A 192 16.12 -1.58 -10.04
N ALA A 193 16.67 -2.06 -11.16
CA ALA A 193 16.09 -1.85 -12.48
C ALA A 193 14.80 -2.64 -12.72
N GLN A 194 14.51 -3.63 -11.89
CA GLN A 194 13.28 -4.44 -11.98
C GLN A 194 12.08 -3.76 -11.32
N SER A 195 12.29 -2.66 -10.58
CA SER A 195 11.31 -2.05 -9.69
C SER A 195 9.94 -1.82 -10.32
N VAL A 196 8.91 -2.22 -9.59
CA VAL A 196 7.53 -1.80 -9.85
C VAL A 196 7.41 -0.32 -9.51
N GLY A 197 7.12 0.49 -10.52
CA GLY A 197 6.78 1.91 -10.35
C GLY A 197 5.32 2.14 -10.69
N ILE A 198 4.67 2.96 -9.91
CA ILE A 198 3.25 3.30 -10.11
C ILE A 198 3.03 4.79 -10.26
N ILE A 199 1.93 5.15 -10.89
CA ILE A 199 1.31 6.46 -10.77
C ILE A 199 -0.06 6.28 -10.10
N ALA A 200 -0.36 7.11 -9.13
CA ALA A 200 -1.66 7.19 -8.48
C ALA A 200 -2.31 8.53 -8.82
N GLN A 201 -3.46 8.50 -9.46
CA GLN A 201 -4.21 9.70 -9.84
C GLN A 201 -5.53 9.77 -9.07
N PHE A 202 -5.74 10.86 -8.36
CA PHE A 202 -6.98 11.15 -7.64
C PHE A 202 -7.51 12.53 -8.02
N GLY A 203 -8.63 12.58 -8.74
CA GLY A 203 -9.17 13.84 -9.27
C GLY A 203 -8.22 14.51 -10.25
N ALA A 204 -7.83 15.74 -9.94
CA ALA A 204 -6.87 16.53 -10.74
C ALA A 204 -5.41 16.37 -10.27
N PHE A 205 -5.21 15.66 -9.16
CA PHE A 205 -3.90 15.38 -8.55
C PHE A 205 -3.32 14.08 -9.12
#